data_790bc51ea3e72050e3893f38b03ad34b
#
_entry.id   790bc51ea3e72050e3893f38b03ad34b
#
_cell.length_a   1.000
_cell.length_b   1.000
_cell.length_c   1.000
_cell.angle_alpha   90.00
_cell.angle_beta   90.00
_cell.angle_gamma   90.00
#
_symmetry.space_group_name_H-M   'P 1'
#
loop_
_entity.id
_entity.type
_entity.pdbx_description
1 polymer ?
#
loop_
_entity_poly.entity_id
_entity_poly.type
_entity_poly.pdbx_seq_one_letter_code
_entity_poly.pdbx_strand_id
1 'polypeptide(L)' 'IIDQYHKWVEWSEEDQTYIGKCPDLITGIHGNDPVKLYEELCETLESVIQHFQQEKRTLPPPSVRPMQEVV' A
#
# COMPACT_ATOMS: atom_id res chain seq x y z
N ILE A 1 12.53 -2.00 -0.70
CA ILE A 1 12.06 -0.66 -0.29
C ILE A 1 10.59 -0.69 0.11
N ILE A 2 9.74 -1.38 -0.63
CA ILE A 2 8.30 -1.44 -0.27
C ILE A 2 8.07 -2.09 1.09
N ASP A 3 9.01 -2.88 1.56
CA ASP A 3 8.91 -3.54 2.87
C ASP A 3 8.93 -2.55 4.03
N GLN A 4 9.40 -1.35 3.79
CA GLN A 4 9.46 -0.31 4.82
C GLN A 4 8.10 0.33 5.09
N TYR A 5 7.16 0.16 4.17
CA TYR A 5 5.85 0.79 4.27
C TYR A 5 4.80 -0.22 4.69
N HIS A 6 3.99 0.15 5.66
CA HIS A 6 2.89 -0.70 6.10
C HIS A 6 1.81 -0.73 5.03
N LYS A 7 1.44 -1.92 4.61
CA LYS A 7 0.44 -2.11 3.56
C LYS A 7 -0.41 -3.33 3.90
N TRP A 8 -1.68 -3.29 3.53
CA TRP A 8 -2.61 -4.37 3.83
C TRP A 8 -3.81 -4.33 2.92
N VAL A 9 -4.59 -5.41 2.98
CA VAL A 9 -5.87 -5.51 2.30
C VAL A 9 -6.94 -5.73 3.36
N GLU A 10 -8.04 -4.99 3.27
CA GLU A 10 -9.15 -5.14 4.19
C GLU A 10 -10.48 -5.19 3.44
N TRP A 11 -11.48 -5.75 4.08
CA TRP A 11 -12.83 -5.77 3.54
C TRP A 11 -13.56 -4.49 3.90
N SER A 12 -14.26 -3.91 2.93
CA SER A 12 -15.09 -2.73 3.15
C SER A 12 -16.57 -3.12 3.07
N GLU A 13 -17.26 -3.12 4.19
CA GLU A 13 -18.69 -3.39 4.21
C GLU A 13 -19.48 -2.32 3.45
N GLU A 14 -19.04 -1.09 3.57
CA GLU A 14 -19.70 0.03 2.92
C GLU A 14 -19.65 -0.09 1.40
N ASP A 15 -18.48 -0.45 0.87
CA ASP A 15 -18.27 -0.53 -0.57
C ASP A 15 -18.47 -1.93 -1.13
N GLN A 16 -18.65 -2.93 -0.27
CA GLN A 16 -18.83 -4.33 -0.65
C GLN A 16 -17.69 -4.83 -1.55
N THR A 17 -16.46 -4.49 -1.16
CA THR A 17 -15.27 -4.89 -1.90
C THR A 17 -14.07 -4.88 -0.96
N TYR A 18 -12.97 -5.50 -1.39
CA TYR A 18 -11.70 -5.39 -0.68
C TYR A 18 -11.00 -4.11 -1.08
N ILE A 19 -10.25 -3.55 -0.15
CA ILE A 19 -9.44 -2.35 -0.38
C ILE A 19 -8.01 -2.64 0.02
N GLY A 20 -7.08 -2.34 -0.89
CA GLY A 20 -5.65 -2.39 -0.60
C GLY A 20 -5.19 -1.00 -0.18
N LYS A 21 -4.48 -0.92 0.93
CA LYS A 21 -4.08 0.36 1.52
C LYS A 21 -2.59 0.43 1.80
N CYS A 22 -2.03 1.58 1.53
CA CYS A 22 -0.69 1.97 1.95
C CYS A 22 -0.69 3.49 2.10
N PRO A 23 -1.11 4.01 3.27
CA PRO A 23 -1.37 5.45 3.44
C PRO A 23 -0.20 6.36 3.13
N ASP A 24 1.03 5.87 3.32
CA ASP A 24 2.21 6.70 3.07
C ASP A 24 2.49 6.95 1.59
N LEU A 25 1.96 6.13 0.70
CA LEU A 25 2.27 6.20 -0.72
C LEU A 25 1.06 6.40 -1.63
N ILE A 26 -0.08 5.78 -1.30
CA ILE A 26 -1.28 5.83 -2.13
C ILE A 26 -2.54 5.94 -1.27
N THR A 27 -3.64 6.36 -1.91
CA THR A 27 -4.92 6.45 -1.21
C THR A 27 -5.63 5.11 -1.06
N GLY A 28 -5.43 4.21 -2.02
CA GLY A 28 -6.01 2.88 -1.97
C GLY A 28 -6.38 2.35 -3.34
N ILE A 29 -6.53 1.03 -3.44
CA ILE A 29 -7.02 0.35 -4.63
C ILE A 29 -8.11 -0.63 -4.23
N HIS A 30 -8.96 -1.01 -5.18
CA HIS A 30 -10.12 -1.89 -4.92
C HIS A 30 -10.00 -3.17 -5.74
N GLY A 31 -10.57 -4.25 -5.24
CA GLY A 31 -10.65 -5.49 -5.97
C GLY A 31 -11.52 -6.52 -5.28
N ASN A 32 -11.93 -7.55 -6.00
CA ASN A 32 -12.81 -8.59 -5.48
C ASN A 32 -12.06 -9.79 -4.91
N ASP A 33 -10.81 -9.94 -5.26
CA ASP A 33 -9.97 -11.07 -4.81
C ASP A 33 -8.85 -10.52 -3.93
N PRO A 34 -8.84 -10.81 -2.62
CA PRO A 34 -7.86 -10.21 -1.72
C PRO A 34 -6.41 -10.61 -2.03
N VAL A 35 -6.18 -11.83 -2.52
CA VAL A 35 -4.82 -12.27 -2.86
C VAL A 35 -4.31 -11.51 -4.07
N LYS A 36 -5.12 -11.46 -5.12
CA LYS A 36 -4.73 -10.71 -6.33
C LYS A 36 -4.60 -9.23 -6.04
N LEU A 37 -5.48 -8.70 -5.20
CA LEU A 37 -5.43 -7.29 -4.84
C LEU A 37 -4.13 -6.96 -4.12
N TYR A 38 -3.67 -7.85 -3.24
CA TYR A 38 -2.41 -7.63 -2.55
C TYR A 38 -1.23 -7.63 -3.52
N GLU A 39 -1.25 -8.52 -4.50
CA GLU A 39 -0.24 -8.53 -5.55
C GLU A 39 -0.25 -7.24 -6.36
N GLU A 40 -1.43 -6.77 -6.74
CA GLU A 40 -1.58 -5.49 -7.44
C GLU A 40 -1.10 -4.33 -6.57
N LEU A 41 -1.38 -4.37 -5.29
CA LEU A 41 -0.93 -3.35 -4.36
C LEU A 41 0.59 -3.26 -4.36
N CYS A 42 1.27 -4.39 -4.25
CA CYS A 42 2.74 -4.43 -4.29
C CYS A 42 3.28 -3.88 -5.61
N GLU A 43 2.69 -4.28 -6.73
CA GLU A 43 3.11 -3.78 -8.04
C GLU A 43 2.89 -2.27 -8.17
N THR A 44 1.75 -1.79 -7.69
CA THR A 44 1.44 -0.36 -7.69
C THR A 44 2.47 0.42 -6.87
N LEU A 45 2.81 -0.10 -5.70
CA LEU A 45 3.79 0.56 -4.83
C LEU A 45 5.17 0.59 -5.45
N GLU A 46 5.58 -0.48 -6.12
CA GLU A 46 6.85 -0.49 -6.83
C GLU A 46 6.88 0.56 -7.93
N SER A 47 5.77 0.69 -8.67
CA SER A 47 5.66 1.72 -9.71
C SER A 47 5.74 3.13 -9.13
N VAL A 48 5.08 3.35 -8.00
CA VAL A 48 5.12 4.64 -7.32
C VAL A 48 6.56 4.98 -6.90
N ILE A 49 7.26 4.02 -6.31
CA ILE A 49 8.64 4.21 -5.88
C ILE A 49 9.54 4.52 -7.06
N GLN A 50 9.38 3.77 -8.16
CA GLN A 50 10.16 4.04 -9.37
C GLN A 50 9.91 5.44 -9.91
N HIS A 51 8.67 5.89 -9.87
CA HIS A 51 8.30 7.22 -10.32
C HIS A 51 9.02 8.30 -9.48
N PHE A 52 9.03 8.14 -8.15
CA PHE A 52 9.78 9.06 -7.28
C PHE A 52 11.25 9.07 -7.63
N GLN A 53 11.84 7.90 -7.87
CA GLN A 53 13.27 7.79 -8.21
C GLN A 53 13.58 8.44 -9.55
N GLN A 54 12.71 8.26 -10.54
CA GLN A 54 12.90 8.86 -11.87
C GLN A 54 12.83 10.37 -11.81
N GLU A 55 11.99 10.92 -10.97
CA GLU A 55 11.84 12.36 -10.78
C GLU A 55 12.83 12.93 -9.77
N LYS A 56 13.68 12.07 -9.21
CA LYS A 56 14.65 12.45 -8.16
C LYS A 56 13.98 13.09 -6.95
N ARG A 57 12.78 12.64 -6.64
CA ARG A 57 12.04 13.11 -5.47
C ARG A 57 12.35 12.22 -4.27
N THR A 58 12.34 12.82 -3.10
CA THR A 58 12.53 12.08 -1.86
C THR A 58 11.28 11.29 -1.53
N LEU A 59 11.44 9.99 -1.24
CA LEU A 59 10.33 9.17 -0.78
C LEU A 59 9.86 9.63 0.60
N PRO A 60 8.54 9.60 0.86
CA PRO A 60 8.05 9.94 2.19
C PRO A 60 8.55 8.92 3.21
N PRO A 61 8.85 9.35 4.45
CA PRO A 61 9.23 8.41 5.50
C PRO A 61 8.03 7.56 5.91
N PRO A 62 8.25 6.28 6.27
CA PRO A 62 7.16 5.44 6.77
C PRO A 62 6.63 6.00 8.09
N SER A 63 5.35 6.36 8.13
CA SER A 63 4.73 6.90 9.33
C SER A 63 3.72 5.93 9.95
N VAL A 64 3.18 5.01 9.14
CA VAL A 64 2.25 3.99 9.62
C VAL A 64 3.05 2.75 9.96
N ARG A 65 2.95 2.30 11.21
CA ARG A 65 3.75 1.18 11.71
C ARG A 65 2.98 -0.13 11.68
N PRO A 66 3.67 -1.25 11.45
CA PRO A 66 3.04 -2.56 11.54
C PRO A 66 2.50 -2.84 12.94
N MET A 67 1.44 -3.61 13.00
CA MET A 67 0.79 -3.94 14.28
C MET A 67 1.68 -4.69 15.26
N GLN A 68 2.61 -5.48 14.75
CA GLN A 68 3.48 -6.28 15.61
C GLN A 68 4.42 -5.44 16.46
N GLU A 69 4.53 -4.16 16.21
CA GLU A 69 5.36 -3.28 17.02
C GLU A 69 4.65 -2.77 18.26
N VAL A 70 3.39 -3.06 18.39
CA VAL A 70 2.61 -2.67 19.56
C VAL A 70 2.86 -3.69 20.65
N VAL A 71 3.69 -3.36 21.59
CA VAL A 71 4.05 -4.26 22.67
C VAL A 71 3.88 -3.56 24.00
#